data_fd9d9cec66f64f5c7fe5d70190087942
#
_entry.id   fd9d9cec66f64f5c7fe5d70190087942
#
_cell.length_a   1.000
_cell.length_b   1.000
_cell.length_c   1.000
_cell.angle_alpha   90.00
_cell.angle_beta   90.00
_cell.angle_gamma   90.00
#
_symmetry.space_group_name_H-M   'P 1'
#
loop_
_entity.id
_entity.type
_entity.pdbx_description
1 polymer ?
#
loop_
_entity_poly.entity_id
_entity_poly.type
_entity_poly.pdbx_seq_one_letter_code
_entity_poly.pdbx_strand_id
1 'polypeptide(L)'
;FTEQLTAFEVWLEHGSERKPPPEQLPIVLQVLLSQSHRLRALVLLGRFLDMGPWAVDLALSVGIFPYVLKLLQTTAPDLRQILVFIWTKILALDRSCQLDLVKDNGHVYFIRFLDSPQVPSEERAMAAFVLAAITDAHPKGQTVCAQSGLMQICLSHLPQASSPAGSPLFVRWLCLCVGKLWENFKSLQGEAFLSGAPEAIAPLLAHPIPDVRAAAVYALGALIYVPPDRVELDTDGEGDDGEIKEDAEHSNSDREGQRGGQRSGLLDADRAAAERTIACQILPGISDASPLVRVETAVALGRLACVHSMLFQSAAAWWRRARSGGGSPRPSSGAAGSSFEHEGDGRLAAGDRPSLGESGVIGGGSFDSGR
;
A
#
# COMPACT_ATOMS: atom_id res chain seq x y z
N PHE A 1 -35.69 -11.45 -21.45
CA PHE A 1 -34.59 -11.14 -20.44
C PHE A 1 -35.17 -10.99 -19.03
N THR A 2 -36.29 -10.30 -18.82
CA THR A 2 -36.84 -10.07 -17.47
C THR A 2 -37.09 -11.37 -16.71
N GLU A 3 -37.73 -12.36 -17.33
CA GLU A 3 -38.00 -13.66 -16.71
C GLU A 3 -36.74 -14.41 -16.34
N GLN A 4 -35.68 -14.37 -17.18
CA GLN A 4 -34.42 -15.01 -16.93
C GLN A 4 -33.65 -14.36 -15.77
N LEU A 5 -33.69 -13.02 -15.70
CA LEU A 5 -33.13 -12.30 -14.56
C LEU A 5 -33.87 -12.62 -13.26
N THR A 6 -35.21 -12.76 -13.33
CA THR A 6 -36.01 -13.15 -12.16
C THR A 6 -35.70 -14.59 -11.73
N ALA A 7 -35.56 -15.51 -12.68
CA ALA A 7 -35.15 -16.90 -12.35
C ALA A 7 -33.75 -16.93 -11.72
N PHE A 8 -32.83 -16.12 -12.22
CA PHE A 8 -31.49 -15.99 -11.63
C PHE A 8 -31.54 -15.40 -10.22
N GLU A 9 -32.39 -14.40 -9.98
CA GLU A 9 -32.58 -13.79 -8.67
C GLU A 9 -33.13 -14.83 -7.65
N VAL A 10 -34.13 -15.62 -8.04
CA VAL A 10 -34.64 -16.74 -7.22
C VAL A 10 -33.54 -17.76 -6.95
N TRP A 11 -32.72 -18.08 -7.94
CA TRP A 11 -31.59 -18.99 -7.72
C TRP A 11 -30.62 -18.41 -6.68
N LEU A 12 -30.31 -17.11 -6.71
CA LEU A 12 -29.42 -16.45 -5.75
C LEU A 12 -29.90 -16.52 -4.30
N GLU A 13 -31.21 -16.60 -4.05
CA GLU A 13 -31.76 -16.74 -2.69
C GLU A 13 -31.45 -18.10 -2.06
N HIS A 14 -31.30 -19.14 -2.85
CA HIS A 14 -31.18 -20.52 -2.39
C HIS A 14 -29.92 -21.23 -2.94
N GLY A 15 -29.16 -20.55 -3.79
CA GLY A 15 -27.97 -21.08 -4.44
C GLY A 15 -26.81 -21.29 -3.47
N SER A 16 -25.91 -22.21 -3.79
CA SER A 16 -24.67 -22.44 -3.05
C SER A 16 -23.67 -23.20 -3.94
N GLU A 17 -22.41 -23.23 -3.53
CA GLU A 17 -21.34 -23.99 -4.20
C GLU A 17 -21.70 -25.49 -4.44
N ARG A 18 -22.52 -26.06 -3.54
CA ARG A 18 -22.90 -27.49 -3.61
C ARG A 18 -24.09 -27.76 -4.53
N LYS A 19 -24.73 -26.72 -5.05
CA LYS A 19 -25.86 -26.84 -5.97
C LYS A 19 -25.40 -26.72 -7.41
N PRO A 20 -26.19 -27.25 -8.38
CA PRO A 20 -25.92 -27.00 -9.79
C PRO A 20 -25.79 -25.51 -10.07
N PRO A 21 -24.84 -25.10 -10.92
CA PRO A 21 -24.67 -23.70 -11.28
C PRO A 21 -25.94 -23.15 -11.94
N PRO A 22 -26.19 -21.81 -11.84
CA PRO A 22 -27.37 -21.22 -12.45
C PRO A 22 -27.30 -21.28 -13.98
N GLU A 23 -28.26 -21.96 -14.61
CA GLU A 23 -28.36 -22.07 -16.06
C GLU A 23 -28.52 -20.69 -16.74
N GLN A 24 -28.99 -19.69 -15.96
CA GLN A 24 -29.20 -18.33 -16.44
C GLN A 24 -27.90 -17.52 -16.56
N LEU A 25 -26.78 -17.96 -15.98
CA LEU A 25 -25.54 -17.17 -15.95
C LEU A 25 -25.05 -16.76 -17.36
N PRO A 26 -25.01 -17.62 -18.38
CA PRO A 26 -24.66 -17.20 -19.73
C PRO A 26 -25.64 -16.17 -20.33
N ILE A 27 -26.92 -16.24 -19.94
CA ILE A 27 -27.95 -15.29 -20.40
C ILE A 27 -27.75 -13.93 -19.74
N VAL A 28 -27.39 -13.89 -18.44
CA VAL A 28 -27.06 -12.65 -17.71
C VAL A 28 -25.96 -11.89 -18.45
N LEU A 29 -24.94 -12.59 -18.99
CA LEU A 29 -23.87 -11.95 -19.77
C LEU A 29 -24.39 -11.29 -21.04
N GLN A 30 -25.31 -11.92 -21.75
CA GLN A 30 -25.94 -11.33 -22.94
C GLN A 30 -26.78 -10.09 -22.57
N VAL A 31 -27.46 -10.13 -21.42
CA VAL A 31 -28.28 -9.01 -20.91
C VAL A 31 -27.41 -7.79 -20.58
N LEU A 32 -26.12 -7.95 -20.23
CA LEU A 32 -25.21 -6.81 -20.03
C LEU A 32 -25.06 -5.91 -21.25
N LEU A 33 -25.34 -6.41 -22.45
CA LEU A 33 -25.34 -5.63 -23.68
C LEU A 33 -26.61 -4.80 -23.84
N SER A 34 -27.70 -5.16 -23.16
CA SER A 34 -29.00 -4.46 -23.24
C SER A 34 -29.05 -3.26 -22.30
N GLN A 35 -29.23 -2.05 -22.81
CA GLN A 35 -29.27 -0.84 -21.98
C GLN A 35 -30.36 -0.87 -20.91
N SER A 36 -31.54 -1.38 -21.25
CA SER A 36 -32.73 -1.36 -20.36
C SER A 36 -32.61 -2.32 -19.17
N HIS A 37 -31.82 -3.40 -19.30
CA HIS A 37 -31.70 -4.43 -18.25
C HIS A 37 -30.30 -4.53 -17.61
N ARG A 38 -29.36 -3.75 -18.12
CA ARG A 38 -27.94 -3.80 -17.74
C ARG A 38 -27.71 -3.60 -16.25
N LEU A 39 -28.32 -2.58 -15.66
CA LEU A 39 -28.13 -2.29 -14.23
C LEU A 39 -28.61 -3.48 -13.37
N ARG A 40 -29.81 -4.00 -13.64
CA ARG A 40 -30.32 -5.17 -12.91
C ARG A 40 -29.43 -6.38 -13.09
N ALA A 41 -28.96 -6.64 -14.30
CA ALA A 41 -28.05 -7.75 -14.59
C ALA A 41 -26.71 -7.60 -13.83
N LEU A 42 -26.13 -6.38 -13.79
CA LEU A 42 -24.90 -6.12 -13.03
C LEU A 42 -25.11 -6.30 -11.52
N VAL A 43 -26.22 -5.82 -10.97
CA VAL A 43 -26.53 -5.99 -9.54
C VAL A 43 -26.64 -7.48 -9.18
N LEU A 44 -27.37 -8.26 -9.97
CA LEU A 44 -27.51 -9.70 -9.76
C LEU A 44 -26.19 -10.44 -9.93
N LEU A 45 -25.38 -10.03 -10.91
CA LEU A 45 -24.03 -10.55 -11.09
C LEU A 45 -23.13 -10.23 -9.89
N GLY A 46 -23.17 -9.00 -9.39
CA GLY A 46 -22.44 -8.60 -8.18
C GLY A 46 -22.82 -9.45 -6.97
N ARG A 47 -24.12 -9.71 -6.76
CA ARG A 47 -24.61 -10.62 -5.71
C ARG A 47 -24.09 -12.05 -5.90
N PHE A 48 -24.04 -12.52 -7.14
CA PHE A 48 -23.47 -13.83 -7.46
C PHE A 48 -21.98 -13.92 -7.11
N LEU A 49 -21.19 -12.94 -7.56
CA LEU A 49 -19.74 -12.88 -7.25
C LEU A 49 -19.45 -12.75 -5.74
N ASP A 50 -20.39 -12.18 -4.98
CA ASP A 50 -20.28 -12.05 -3.52
C ASP A 50 -20.50 -13.38 -2.78
N MET A 51 -21.02 -14.40 -3.45
CA MET A 51 -21.23 -15.73 -2.84
C MET A 51 -19.92 -16.47 -2.54
N GLY A 52 -18.81 -16.04 -3.10
CA GLY A 52 -17.49 -16.58 -2.79
C GLY A 52 -16.58 -16.79 -4.02
N PRO A 53 -15.35 -17.28 -3.79
CA PRO A 53 -14.37 -17.49 -4.85
C PRO A 53 -14.89 -18.38 -5.99
N TRP A 54 -15.58 -19.48 -5.66
CA TRP A 54 -16.16 -20.40 -6.65
C TRP A 54 -17.10 -19.72 -7.65
N ALA A 55 -17.86 -18.68 -7.20
CA ALA A 55 -18.78 -17.95 -8.05
C ALA A 55 -18.01 -17.02 -9.02
N VAL A 56 -16.90 -16.46 -8.59
CA VAL A 56 -16.02 -15.66 -9.44
C VAL A 56 -15.36 -16.54 -10.50
N ASP A 57 -14.81 -17.70 -10.11
CA ASP A 57 -14.17 -18.65 -11.03
C ASP A 57 -15.17 -19.14 -12.08
N LEU A 58 -16.40 -19.44 -11.65
CA LEU A 58 -17.47 -19.86 -12.56
C LEU A 58 -17.85 -18.73 -13.53
N ALA A 59 -18.01 -17.52 -13.06
CA ALA A 59 -18.33 -16.36 -13.92
C ALA A 59 -17.22 -16.10 -14.94
N LEU A 60 -15.96 -16.21 -14.54
CA LEU A 60 -14.80 -16.05 -15.43
C LEU A 60 -14.77 -17.19 -16.48
N SER A 61 -15.04 -18.43 -16.08
CA SER A 61 -15.09 -19.57 -17.01
C SER A 61 -16.20 -19.47 -18.05
N VAL A 62 -17.31 -18.84 -17.72
CA VAL A 62 -18.43 -18.54 -18.67
C VAL A 62 -18.09 -17.34 -19.58
N GLY A 63 -17.02 -16.59 -19.29
CA GLY A 63 -16.52 -15.52 -20.16
C GLY A 63 -17.10 -14.14 -19.87
N ILE A 64 -17.32 -13.80 -18.60
CA ILE A 64 -17.81 -12.46 -18.17
C ILE A 64 -16.82 -11.34 -18.50
N PHE A 65 -15.53 -11.64 -18.50
CA PHE A 65 -14.45 -10.66 -18.49
C PHE A 65 -14.55 -9.61 -19.62
N PRO A 66 -14.69 -9.96 -20.92
CA PRO A 66 -14.77 -8.97 -22.00
C PRO A 66 -15.96 -8.02 -21.86
N TYR A 67 -17.08 -8.49 -21.28
CA TYR A 67 -18.29 -7.67 -21.10
C TYR A 67 -18.07 -6.61 -20.01
N VAL A 68 -17.57 -7.00 -18.85
CA VAL A 68 -17.32 -6.05 -17.74
C VAL A 68 -16.18 -5.09 -18.08
N LEU A 69 -15.18 -5.50 -18.85
CA LEU A 69 -14.11 -4.64 -19.35
C LEU A 69 -14.67 -3.55 -20.28
N LYS A 70 -15.50 -3.93 -21.24
CA LYS A 70 -16.14 -3.00 -22.17
C LYS A 70 -17.04 -1.98 -21.45
N LEU A 71 -17.65 -2.38 -20.33
CA LEU A 71 -18.52 -1.50 -19.56
C LEU A 71 -17.76 -0.38 -18.81
N LEU A 72 -16.45 -0.49 -18.61
CA LEU A 72 -15.62 0.60 -18.07
C LEU A 72 -15.57 1.82 -19.00
N GLN A 73 -15.88 1.65 -20.27
CA GLN A 73 -15.96 2.75 -21.24
C GLN A 73 -17.28 3.52 -21.19
N THR A 74 -18.27 3.05 -20.40
CA THR A 74 -19.56 3.72 -20.27
C THR A 74 -19.48 4.92 -19.35
N THR A 75 -20.20 5.98 -19.70
CA THR A 75 -20.34 7.19 -18.88
C THR A 75 -21.49 7.15 -17.89
N ALA A 76 -22.29 6.09 -17.89
CA ALA A 76 -23.48 5.96 -17.05
C ALA A 76 -23.11 5.98 -15.54
N PRO A 77 -23.53 6.99 -14.77
CA PRO A 77 -23.15 7.12 -13.37
C PRO A 77 -23.69 5.97 -12.51
N ASP A 78 -24.89 5.49 -12.82
CA ASP A 78 -25.59 4.43 -12.06
C ASP A 78 -24.85 3.08 -12.09
N LEU A 79 -23.98 2.88 -13.09
CA LEU A 79 -23.21 1.64 -13.23
C LEU A 79 -21.86 1.67 -12.52
N ARG A 80 -21.39 2.85 -12.11
CA ARG A 80 -20.02 3.03 -11.63
C ARG A 80 -19.74 2.22 -10.37
N GLN A 81 -20.61 2.32 -9.39
CA GLN A 81 -20.47 1.65 -8.09
C GLN A 81 -20.43 0.13 -8.25
N ILE A 82 -21.40 -0.43 -8.98
CA ILE A 82 -21.48 -1.89 -9.15
C ILE A 82 -20.31 -2.44 -9.99
N LEU A 83 -19.81 -1.67 -10.96
CA LEU A 83 -18.65 -2.07 -11.75
C LEU A 83 -17.38 -2.10 -10.88
N VAL A 84 -17.16 -1.10 -10.01
CA VAL A 84 -16.02 -1.11 -9.08
C VAL A 84 -16.11 -2.30 -8.14
N PHE A 85 -17.31 -2.62 -7.62
CA PHE A 85 -17.52 -3.80 -6.79
C PHE A 85 -17.20 -5.11 -7.54
N ILE A 86 -17.70 -5.28 -8.76
CA ILE A 86 -17.45 -6.47 -9.60
C ILE A 86 -15.94 -6.63 -9.83
N TRP A 87 -15.24 -5.56 -10.21
CA TRP A 87 -13.80 -5.59 -10.44
C TRP A 87 -12.99 -5.89 -9.17
N THR A 88 -13.47 -5.42 -8.01
CA THR A 88 -12.88 -5.77 -6.72
C THR A 88 -12.94 -7.28 -6.48
N LYS A 89 -14.09 -7.93 -6.79
CA LYS A 89 -14.24 -9.38 -6.65
C LYS A 89 -13.36 -10.15 -7.63
N ILE A 90 -13.27 -9.72 -8.88
CA ILE A 90 -12.44 -10.35 -9.91
C ILE A 90 -10.96 -10.28 -9.53
N LEU A 91 -10.43 -9.08 -9.29
CA LEU A 91 -9.01 -8.87 -9.03
C LEU A 91 -8.53 -9.40 -7.66
N ALA A 92 -9.44 -9.65 -6.74
CA ALA A 92 -9.10 -10.33 -5.49
C ALA A 92 -8.66 -11.79 -5.72
N LEU A 93 -9.08 -12.41 -6.83
CA LEU A 93 -8.81 -13.81 -7.13
C LEU A 93 -7.95 -14.01 -8.38
N ASP A 94 -8.21 -13.25 -9.44
CA ASP A 94 -7.50 -13.39 -10.72
C ASP A 94 -6.77 -12.10 -11.11
N ARG A 95 -5.45 -12.15 -11.01
CA ARG A 95 -4.57 -11.04 -11.40
C ARG A 95 -4.18 -11.07 -12.88
N SER A 96 -4.49 -12.12 -13.62
CA SER A 96 -4.18 -12.21 -15.05
C SER A 96 -4.84 -11.09 -15.86
N CYS A 97 -5.93 -10.54 -15.33
CA CYS A 97 -6.69 -9.43 -15.89
C CYS A 97 -5.96 -8.06 -15.88
N GLN A 98 -4.84 -7.91 -15.13
CA GLN A 98 -4.12 -6.64 -15.01
C GLN A 98 -3.71 -6.07 -16.38
N LEU A 99 -3.17 -6.92 -17.24
CA LEU A 99 -2.65 -6.51 -18.56
C LEU A 99 -3.76 -5.95 -19.45
N ASP A 100 -4.92 -6.58 -19.46
CA ASP A 100 -6.03 -6.16 -20.30
C ASP A 100 -6.70 -4.88 -19.78
N LEU A 101 -6.78 -4.72 -18.45
CA LEU A 101 -7.19 -3.46 -17.84
C LEU A 101 -6.28 -2.30 -18.22
N VAL A 102 -4.97 -2.52 -18.28
CA VAL A 102 -4.00 -1.50 -18.69
C VAL A 102 -4.13 -1.18 -20.16
N LYS A 103 -4.27 -2.19 -21.03
CA LYS A 103 -4.42 -2.00 -22.49
C LYS A 103 -5.66 -1.17 -22.83
N ASP A 104 -6.79 -1.41 -22.15
CA ASP A 104 -8.06 -0.76 -22.39
C ASP A 104 -8.25 0.53 -21.58
N ASN A 105 -7.18 1.06 -20.96
CA ASN A 105 -7.21 2.25 -20.10
C ASN A 105 -8.21 2.17 -18.93
N GLY A 106 -8.53 0.97 -18.47
CA GLY A 106 -9.43 0.75 -17.34
C GLY A 106 -8.96 1.43 -16.04
N HIS A 107 -7.64 1.58 -15.84
CA HIS A 107 -7.06 2.30 -14.69
C HIS A 107 -7.59 3.73 -14.57
N VAL A 108 -7.82 4.44 -15.68
CA VAL A 108 -8.34 5.82 -15.67
C VAL A 108 -9.73 5.88 -15.06
N TYR A 109 -10.57 4.87 -15.32
CA TYR A 109 -11.90 4.77 -14.73
C TYR A 109 -11.83 4.71 -13.19
N PHE A 110 -10.98 3.86 -12.66
CA PHE A 110 -10.83 3.69 -11.21
C PHE A 110 -10.16 4.89 -10.55
N ILE A 111 -9.21 5.55 -11.21
CA ILE A 111 -8.59 6.80 -10.72
C ILE A 111 -9.64 7.89 -10.58
N ARG A 112 -10.49 8.10 -11.60
CA ARG A 112 -11.58 9.09 -11.54
C ARG A 112 -12.60 8.77 -10.45
N PHE A 113 -12.89 7.49 -10.24
CA PHE A 113 -13.80 7.05 -9.18
C PHE A 113 -13.20 7.30 -7.80
N LEU A 114 -11.92 6.99 -7.62
CA LEU A 114 -11.15 7.24 -6.40
C LEU A 114 -11.13 8.73 -6.05
N ASP A 115 -10.95 9.60 -7.03
CA ASP A 115 -10.83 11.05 -6.85
C ASP A 115 -12.17 11.75 -6.64
N SER A 116 -13.29 11.08 -6.87
CA SER A 116 -14.63 11.68 -6.78
C SER A 116 -15.06 11.91 -5.33
N PRO A 117 -15.25 13.18 -4.88
CA PRO A 117 -15.63 13.48 -3.50
C PRO A 117 -17.09 13.11 -3.18
N GLN A 118 -17.93 12.88 -4.18
CA GLN A 118 -19.34 12.50 -4.02
C GLN A 118 -19.49 11.00 -3.71
N VAL A 119 -18.43 10.23 -3.92
CA VAL A 119 -18.44 8.78 -3.68
C VAL A 119 -18.08 8.50 -2.21
N PRO A 120 -18.81 7.63 -1.51
CA PRO A 120 -18.49 7.22 -0.15
C PRO A 120 -17.08 6.65 -0.02
N SER A 121 -16.42 6.89 1.12
CA SER A 121 -15.03 6.47 1.37
C SER A 121 -14.82 4.96 1.21
N GLU A 122 -15.80 4.14 1.58
CA GLU A 122 -15.73 2.68 1.48
C GLU A 122 -15.70 2.20 0.03
N GLU A 123 -16.47 2.85 -0.84
CA GLU A 123 -16.46 2.55 -2.27
C GLU A 123 -15.18 3.05 -2.94
N ARG A 124 -14.67 4.21 -2.51
CA ARG A 124 -13.37 4.71 -2.96
C ARG A 124 -12.22 3.79 -2.50
N ALA A 125 -12.35 3.15 -1.34
CA ALA A 125 -11.41 2.12 -0.87
C ALA A 125 -11.38 0.91 -1.82
N MET A 126 -12.52 0.50 -2.37
CA MET A 126 -12.57 -0.55 -3.40
C MET A 126 -11.82 -0.15 -4.68
N ALA A 127 -11.97 1.11 -5.12
CA ALA A 127 -11.22 1.61 -6.27
C ALA A 127 -9.70 1.66 -5.99
N ALA A 128 -9.30 2.06 -4.78
CA ALA A 128 -7.90 2.02 -4.36
C ALA A 128 -7.34 0.58 -4.33
N PHE A 129 -8.14 -0.40 -3.89
CA PHE A 129 -7.79 -1.81 -3.98
C PHE A 129 -7.57 -2.27 -5.43
N VAL A 130 -8.51 -1.95 -6.34
CA VAL A 130 -8.38 -2.29 -7.76
C VAL A 130 -7.11 -1.69 -8.37
N LEU A 131 -6.81 -0.43 -8.06
CA LEU A 131 -5.59 0.24 -8.53
C LEU A 131 -4.32 -0.38 -7.93
N ALA A 132 -4.35 -0.74 -6.65
CA ALA A 132 -3.26 -1.48 -6.02
C ALA A 132 -3.05 -2.84 -6.70
N ALA A 133 -4.12 -3.55 -7.04
CA ALA A 133 -4.05 -4.81 -7.78
C ALA A 133 -3.49 -4.62 -9.20
N ILE A 134 -3.87 -3.54 -9.92
CA ILE A 134 -3.34 -3.22 -11.26
C ILE A 134 -1.83 -2.95 -11.23
N THR A 135 -1.32 -2.35 -10.16
CA THR A 135 0.10 -1.97 -10.03
C THR A 135 0.96 -3.07 -9.39
N ASP A 136 0.36 -4.07 -8.75
CA ASP A 136 1.07 -5.11 -8.01
C ASP A 136 1.93 -6.00 -8.92
N ALA A 137 3.26 -5.89 -8.77
CA ALA A 137 4.26 -6.60 -9.58
C ALA A 137 4.06 -6.43 -11.10
N HIS A 138 3.50 -5.28 -11.54
CA HIS A 138 3.17 -5.02 -12.93
C HIS A 138 3.74 -3.68 -13.43
N PRO A 139 4.97 -3.64 -13.98
CA PRO A 139 5.67 -2.39 -14.34
C PRO A 139 4.89 -1.48 -15.30
N LYS A 140 4.18 -2.06 -16.29
CA LYS A 140 3.32 -1.26 -17.19
C LYS A 140 2.16 -0.62 -16.43
N GLY A 141 1.53 -1.35 -15.51
CA GLY A 141 0.48 -0.83 -14.65
C GLY A 141 0.98 0.32 -13.77
N GLN A 142 2.14 0.15 -13.15
CA GLN A 142 2.78 1.21 -12.36
C GLN A 142 3.02 2.46 -13.23
N THR A 143 3.60 2.31 -14.42
CA THR A 143 3.91 3.43 -15.32
C THR A 143 2.66 4.22 -15.73
N VAL A 144 1.60 3.53 -16.20
CA VAL A 144 0.39 4.25 -16.68
C VAL A 144 -0.40 4.87 -15.52
N CYS A 145 -0.43 4.22 -14.36
CA CYS A 145 -1.06 4.79 -13.16
C CYS A 145 -0.30 6.01 -12.63
N ALA A 146 1.04 5.97 -12.64
CA ALA A 146 1.88 7.12 -12.28
C ALA A 146 1.65 8.30 -13.24
N GLN A 147 1.69 8.05 -14.54
CA GLN A 147 1.43 9.06 -15.57
C GLN A 147 0.01 9.65 -15.47
N SER A 148 -0.94 8.90 -14.95
CA SER A 148 -2.32 9.36 -14.70
C SER A 148 -2.49 10.08 -13.37
N GLY A 149 -1.41 10.37 -12.63
CA GLY A 149 -1.45 11.16 -11.40
C GLY A 149 -1.92 10.40 -10.16
N LEU A 150 -1.92 9.06 -10.17
CA LEU A 150 -2.43 8.25 -9.05
C LEU A 150 -1.75 8.58 -7.72
N MET A 151 -0.42 8.78 -7.72
CA MET A 151 0.34 9.12 -6.51
C MET A 151 -0.17 10.41 -5.87
N GLN A 152 -0.28 11.48 -6.66
CA GLN A 152 -0.72 12.80 -6.19
C GLN A 152 -2.14 12.75 -5.65
N ILE A 153 -3.03 12.01 -6.34
CA ILE A 153 -4.43 11.81 -5.90
C ILE A 153 -4.46 11.08 -4.56
N CYS A 154 -3.75 9.97 -4.41
CA CYS A 154 -3.70 9.25 -3.14
C CYS A 154 -3.16 10.12 -2.00
N LEU A 155 -2.04 10.83 -2.21
CA LEU A 155 -1.44 11.70 -1.20
C LEU A 155 -2.36 12.87 -0.82
N SER A 156 -3.11 13.45 -1.77
CA SER A 156 -4.05 14.54 -1.49
C SER A 156 -5.23 14.11 -0.62
N HIS A 157 -5.64 12.85 -0.69
CA HIS A 157 -6.75 12.31 0.10
C HIS A 157 -6.34 11.83 1.50
N LEU A 158 -5.06 11.52 1.74
CA LEU A 158 -4.59 11.01 3.03
C LEU A 158 -4.92 11.92 4.24
N PRO A 159 -4.73 13.25 4.21
CA PRO A 159 -5.01 14.10 5.36
C PRO A 159 -6.49 14.09 5.76
N GLN A 160 -7.39 14.11 4.78
CA GLN A 160 -8.84 14.10 5.02
C GLN A 160 -9.32 12.72 5.49
N ALA A 161 -8.83 11.65 4.86
CA ALA A 161 -9.17 10.29 5.20
C ALA A 161 -8.66 9.89 6.59
N SER A 162 -7.56 10.47 7.04
CA SER A 162 -6.95 10.23 8.37
C SER A 162 -7.60 11.02 9.49
N SER A 163 -8.57 11.89 9.20
CA SER A 163 -9.33 12.61 10.24
C SER A 163 -10.15 11.64 11.10
N PRO A 164 -10.54 12.03 12.33
CA PRO A 164 -11.37 11.17 13.20
C PRO A 164 -12.69 10.72 12.60
N ALA A 165 -13.22 11.47 11.62
CA ALA A 165 -14.42 11.13 10.86
C ALA A 165 -14.12 10.33 9.58
N GLY A 166 -12.85 10.06 9.27
CA GLY A 166 -12.42 9.36 8.08
C GLY A 166 -12.61 7.84 8.19
N SER A 167 -12.58 7.17 7.03
CA SER A 167 -12.68 5.71 6.96
C SER A 167 -11.28 5.07 7.06
N PRO A 168 -11.00 4.28 8.10
CA PRO A 168 -9.73 3.57 8.24
C PRO A 168 -9.47 2.61 7.09
N LEU A 169 -10.52 2.01 6.52
CA LEU A 169 -10.43 1.15 5.35
C LEU A 169 -9.89 1.92 4.14
N PHE A 170 -10.36 3.15 3.94
CA PHE A 170 -9.90 3.99 2.84
C PHE A 170 -8.43 4.41 3.02
N VAL A 171 -8.05 4.87 4.22
CA VAL A 171 -6.64 5.19 4.55
C VAL A 171 -5.73 4.00 4.31
N ARG A 172 -6.11 2.82 4.80
CA ARG A 172 -5.37 1.57 4.58
C ARG A 172 -5.12 1.32 3.09
N TRP A 173 -6.17 1.40 2.27
CA TRP A 173 -6.04 1.12 0.84
C TRP A 173 -5.30 2.21 0.07
N LEU A 174 -5.36 3.47 0.49
CA LEU A 174 -4.51 4.53 -0.07
C LEU A 174 -3.02 4.22 0.17
N CYS A 175 -2.64 3.84 1.39
CA CYS A 175 -1.25 3.46 1.71
C CYS A 175 -0.80 2.22 0.92
N LEU A 176 -1.62 1.17 0.84
CA LEU A 176 -1.30 -0.03 0.07
C LEU A 176 -1.18 0.29 -1.43
N CYS A 177 -2.05 1.14 -1.96
CA CYS A 177 -2.03 1.54 -3.36
C CYS A 177 -0.74 2.26 -3.73
N VAL A 178 -0.33 3.28 -2.96
CA VAL A 178 0.93 3.98 -3.23
C VAL A 178 2.15 3.08 -2.98
N GLY A 179 2.10 2.21 -1.98
CA GLY A 179 3.17 1.23 -1.73
C GLY A 179 3.38 0.31 -2.93
N LYS A 180 2.31 -0.26 -3.50
CA LYS A 180 2.38 -1.08 -4.72
C LYS A 180 2.86 -0.29 -5.94
N LEU A 181 2.46 0.97 -6.03
CA LEU A 181 2.88 1.86 -7.11
C LEU A 181 4.39 2.16 -7.07
N TRP A 182 4.98 2.28 -5.87
CA TRP A 182 6.41 2.60 -5.68
C TRP A 182 7.31 1.36 -5.70
N GLU A 183 6.79 0.18 -5.52
CA GLU A 183 7.57 -1.04 -5.35
C GLU A 183 8.49 -1.27 -6.58
N ASN A 184 9.81 -1.28 -6.34
CA ASN A 184 10.86 -1.45 -7.36
C ASN A 184 10.86 -0.39 -8.49
N PHE A 185 10.29 0.80 -8.27
CA PHE A 185 10.20 1.87 -9.25
C PHE A 185 11.02 3.10 -8.81
N LYS A 186 12.33 3.05 -9.03
CA LYS A 186 13.32 4.02 -8.50
C LYS A 186 12.97 5.50 -8.81
N SER A 187 12.57 5.83 -10.04
CA SER A 187 12.25 7.22 -10.41
C SER A 187 11.03 7.74 -9.64
N LEU A 188 9.97 6.93 -9.55
CA LEU A 188 8.75 7.33 -8.86
C LEU A 188 8.92 7.41 -7.33
N GLN A 189 9.78 6.57 -6.75
CA GLN A 189 10.20 6.71 -5.35
C GLN A 189 10.91 8.05 -5.11
N GLY A 190 11.77 8.49 -6.03
CA GLY A 190 12.40 9.82 -5.98
C GLY A 190 11.40 10.96 -6.02
N GLU A 191 10.40 10.88 -6.91
CA GLU A 191 9.31 11.84 -6.98
C GLU A 191 8.47 11.85 -5.70
N ALA A 192 8.24 10.69 -5.08
CA ALA A 192 7.50 10.57 -3.82
C ALA A 192 8.22 11.30 -2.67
N PHE A 193 9.54 11.20 -2.56
CA PHE A 193 10.32 11.97 -1.59
C PHE A 193 10.16 13.48 -1.81
N LEU A 194 10.24 13.93 -3.07
CA LEU A 194 10.09 15.34 -3.41
C LEU A 194 8.65 15.86 -3.17
N SER A 195 7.67 14.97 -3.22
CA SER A 195 6.25 15.28 -2.98
C SER A 195 5.85 15.24 -1.49
N GLY A 196 6.78 15.00 -0.58
CA GLY A 196 6.50 14.92 0.86
C GLY A 196 5.70 13.67 1.26
N ALA A 197 5.83 12.58 0.52
CA ALA A 197 5.09 11.35 0.83
C ALA A 197 5.45 10.75 2.20
N PRO A 198 6.73 10.71 2.65
CA PRO A 198 7.06 10.23 3.99
C PRO A 198 6.37 11.03 5.10
N GLU A 199 6.32 12.37 4.96
CA GLU A 199 5.71 13.28 5.92
C GLU A 199 4.19 13.11 5.98
N ALA A 200 3.56 12.82 4.86
CA ALA A 200 2.12 12.55 4.78
C ALA A 200 1.73 11.21 5.42
N ILE A 201 2.61 10.20 5.35
CA ILE A 201 2.33 8.84 5.82
C ILE A 201 2.79 8.62 7.28
N ALA A 202 3.89 9.24 7.72
CA ALA A 202 4.46 9.02 9.04
C ALA A 202 3.47 9.17 10.22
N PRO A 203 2.53 10.15 10.23
CA PRO A 203 1.53 10.23 11.29
C PRO A 203 0.65 8.99 11.45
N LEU A 204 0.47 8.21 10.37
CA LEU A 204 -0.34 6.99 10.37
C LEU A 204 0.32 5.83 11.14
N LEU A 205 1.62 5.91 11.42
CA LEU A 205 2.32 4.94 12.26
C LEU A 205 1.78 4.90 13.71
N ALA A 206 1.13 5.99 14.15
CA ALA A 206 0.47 6.07 15.46
C ALA A 206 -1.05 5.84 15.40
N HIS A 207 -1.60 5.42 14.26
CA HIS A 207 -3.03 5.23 14.08
C HIS A 207 -3.58 4.15 15.02
N PRO A 208 -4.79 4.32 15.64
CA PRO A 208 -5.34 3.36 16.59
C PRO A 208 -5.56 1.97 15.98
N ILE A 209 -5.91 1.89 14.69
CA ILE A 209 -6.19 0.63 13.99
C ILE A 209 -4.89 0.03 13.44
N PRO A 210 -4.53 -1.22 13.83
CA PRO A 210 -3.27 -1.84 13.44
C PRO A 210 -3.12 -2.05 11.93
N ASP A 211 -4.22 -2.31 11.21
CA ASP A 211 -4.19 -2.47 9.75
C ASP A 211 -3.71 -1.20 9.03
N VAL A 212 -4.06 -0.02 9.55
CA VAL A 212 -3.61 1.26 9.02
C VAL A 212 -2.13 1.47 9.33
N ARG A 213 -1.69 1.15 10.56
CA ARG A 213 -0.25 1.23 10.92
C ARG A 213 0.59 0.32 10.04
N ALA A 214 0.15 -0.93 9.84
CA ALA A 214 0.86 -1.88 8.98
C ALA A 214 0.94 -1.38 7.52
N ALA A 215 -0.16 -0.86 6.97
CA ALA A 215 -0.18 -0.29 5.63
C ALA A 215 0.73 0.94 5.49
N ALA A 216 0.82 1.78 6.55
CA ALA A 216 1.76 2.89 6.58
C ALA A 216 3.22 2.43 6.60
N VAL A 217 3.56 1.42 7.42
CA VAL A 217 4.89 0.80 7.44
C VAL A 217 5.22 0.21 6.07
N TYR A 218 4.29 -0.52 5.45
CA TYR A 218 4.46 -1.08 4.12
C TYR A 218 4.75 0.01 3.07
N ALA A 219 3.97 1.09 3.05
CA ALA A 219 4.13 2.19 2.11
C ALA A 219 5.49 2.90 2.29
N LEU A 220 5.90 3.18 3.53
CA LEU A 220 7.21 3.75 3.83
C LEU A 220 8.35 2.79 3.45
N GLY A 221 8.20 1.50 3.70
CA GLY A 221 9.14 0.47 3.29
C GLY A 221 9.28 0.33 1.77
N ALA A 222 8.19 0.56 1.02
CA ALA A 222 8.18 0.53 -0.44
C ALA A 222 8.93 1.71 -1.09
N LEU A 223 9.19 2.79 -0.34
CA LEU A 223 10.05 3.89 -0.80
C LEU A 223 11.54 3.53 -0.83
N ILE A 224 11.93 2.45 -0.16
CA ILE A 224 13.31 1.98 -0.12
C ILE A 224 13.58 1.16 -1.38
N TYR A 225 14.46 1.66 -2.24
CA TYR A 225 14.82 0.96 -3.46
C TYR A 225 15.89 -0.09 -3.19
N VAL A 226 15.56 -1.35 -3.44
CA VAL A 226 16.52 -2.45 -3.40
C VAL A 226 16.89 -2.80 -4.85
N PRO A 227 18.17 -2.64 -5.26
CA PRO A 227 18.63 -3.06 -6.58
C PRO A 227 18.42 -4.57 -6.77
N PRO A 228 18.00 -5.02 -7.96
CA PRO A 228 17.74 -6.45 -8.23
C PRO A 228 18.97 -7.34 -7.98
N ASP A 229 20.15 -6.85 -8.28
CA ASP A 229 21.42 -7.59 -8.12
C ASP A 229 21.78 -7.95 -6.67
N ARG A 230 21.04 -7.40 -5.69
CA ARG A 230 21.26 -7.71 -4.26
C ARG A 230 20.30 -8.76 -3.70
N VAL A 231 19.29 -9.16 -4.48
CA VAL A 231 18.29 -10.16 -4.04
C VAL A 231 18.78 -11.59 -4.28
N GLU A 232 19.77 -11.78 -5.17
CA GLU A 232 20.27 -13.10 -5.56
C GLU A 232 21.32 -13.71 -4.61
N LEU A 233 21.71 -13.02 -3.53
CA LEU A 233 22.81 -13.47 -2.65
C LEU A 233 22.43 -14.54 -1.60
N ASP A 234 21.15 -14.95 -1.52
CA ASP A 234 20.69 -15.90 -0.47
C ASP A 234 20.15 -17.24 -1.02
N THR A 235 20.37 -17.58 -2.32
CA THR A 235 19.94 -18.85 -2.88
C THR A 235 21.07 -19.69 -3.48
N ASP A 236 22.26 -19.64 -2.88
CA ASP A 236 23.32 -20.59 -3.25
C ASP A 236 23.11 -21.95 -2.57
N GLY A 237 22.40 -22.78 -3.25
CA GLY A 237 22.25 -24.21 -2.99
C GLY A 237 21.91 -24.98 -4.25
N GLU A 238 22.96 -25.52 -4.87
CA GLU A 238 22.98 -26.59 -5.89
C GLU A 238 22.82 -26.16 -7.36
N GLY A 239 23.90 -26.48 -8.10
CA GLY A 239 24.17 -26.13 -9.47
C GLY A 239 23.40 -26.92 -10.51
N ASP A 240 23.39 -26.35 -11.69
CA ASP A 240 23.52 -27.12 -12.94
C ASP A 240 24.12 -26.23 -14.04
N ASP A 241 25.16 -26.78 -14.70
CA ASP A 241 25.92 -26.14 -15.77
C ASP A 241 25.12 -26.07 -17.08
N GLY A 242 24.87 -24.87 -17.58
CA GLY A 242 24.26 -24.66 -18.89
C GLY A 242 24.82 -23.42 -19.59
N GLU A 243 25.88 -23.61 -20.40
CA GLU A 243 26.46 -22.60 -21.29
C GLU A 243 25.44 -22.00 -22.27
N ILE A 244 25.19 -20.68 -22.19
CA ILE A 244 24.58 -19.94 -23.30
C ILE A 244 25.45 -18.74 -23.62
N LYS A 245 25.99 -18.73 -24.84
CA LYS A 245 26.76 -17.63 -25.41
C LYS A 245 25.82 -16.48 -25.79
N GLU A 246 26.12 -15.29 -25.30
CA GLU A 246 25.51 -14.06 -25.79
C GLU A 246 26.49 -13.29 -26.65
N ASP A 247 26.03 -12.94 -27.86
CA ASP A 247 26.71 -12.07 -28.80
C ASP A 247 26.58 -10.61 -28.39
N ALA A 248 27.72 -9.97 -28.18
CA ALA A 248 27.84 -8.57 -27.83
C ALA A 248 27.69 -7.66 -29.05
N GLU A 249 26.66 -6.84 -29.12
CA GLU A 249 26.63 -5.67 -29.99
C GLU A 249 27.02 -4.40 -29.21
N HIS A 250 28.15 -3.87 -29.60
CA HIS A 250 28.72 -2.59 -29.20
C HIS A 250 27.94 -1.44 -29.86
N SER A 251 27.39 -0.52 -29.08
CA SER A 251 27.05 0.81 -29.58
C SER A 251 27.42 1.91 -28.58
N ASN A 252 28.25 2.76 -29.09
CA ASN A 252 28.93 3.94 -28.63
C ASN A 252 27.97 5.05 -28.13
N SER A 253 28.05 5.43 -26.85
CA SER A 253 27.51 6.70 -26.35
C SER A 253 28.25 7.21 -25.11
N ASP A 254 29.60 7.35 -25.24
CA ASP A 254 30.42 7.97 -24.20
C ASP A 254 30.68 9.44 -24.52
N ARG A 255 29.76 10.35 -24.25
CA ARG A 255 30.06 11.80 -24.10
C ARG A 255 29.07 12.65 -23.33
N GLU A 256 27.98 12.12 -22.77
CA GLU A 256 27.05 12.91 -21.94
C GLU A 256 27.14 12.60 -20.41
N GLY A 257 28.04 11.71 -20.00
CA GLY A 257 28.11 11.17 -18.63
C GLY A 257 28.72 12.10 -17.56
N GLN A 258 29.37 13.22 -17.90
CA GLN A 258 30.12 13.99 -16.88
C GLN A 258 29.37 15.15 -16.22
N ARG A 259 28.23 15.60 -16.75
CA ARG A 259 27.40 16.63 -16.09
C ARG A 259 26.25 16.06 -15.24
N GLY A 260 25.91 14.79 -15.42
CA GLY A 260 24.88 14.08 -14.65
C GLY A 260 25.39 13.53 -13.30
N GLY A 261 26.68 13.22 -13.20
CA GLY A 261 27.23 12.53 -12.02
C GLY A 261 27.20 13.32 -10.72
N GLN A 262 27.35 14.66 -10.78
CA GLN A 262 27.34 15.48 -9.58
C GLN A 262 25.92 15.73 -9.02
N ARG A 263 24.90 15.82 -9.88
CA ARG A 263 23.49 15.92 -9.44
C ARG A 263 22.95 14.59 -8.94
N SER A 264 23.38 13.46 -9.53
CA SER A 264 22.99 12.12 -9.07
C SER A 264 23.54 11.80 -7.69
N GLY A 265 24.79 12.17 -7.40
CA GLY A 265 25.40 11.94 -6.08
C GLY A 265 24.77 12.74 -4.94
N LEU A 266 24.33 13.98 -5.20
CA LEU A 266 23.62 14.78 -4.21
C LEU A 266 22.23 14.20 -3.90
N LEU A 267 21.50 13.79 -4.94
CA LEU A 267 20.19 13.12 -4.80
C LEU A 267 20.32 11.78 -4.08
N ASP A 268 21.37 11.01 -4.29
CA ASP A 268 21.60 9.72 -3.61
C ASP A 268 21.93 9.92 -2.12
N ALA A 269 22.69 10.98 -1.76
CA ALA A 269 22.98 11.32 -0.37
C ALA A 269 21.72 11.78 0.39
N ASP A 270 20.90 12.63 -0.23
CA ASP A 270 19.64 13.10 0.32
C ASP A 270 18.63 11.94 0.46
N ARG A 271 18.59 11.06 -0.53
CA ARG A 271 17.79 9.83 -0.49
C ARG A 271 18.22 8.93 0.68
N ALA A 272 19.50 8.69 0.85
CA ALA A 272 20.02 7.87 1.94
C ALA A 272 19.71 8.49 3.32
N ALA A 273 19.70 9.83 3.43
CA ALA A 273 19.27 10.52 4.64
C ALA A 273 17.77 10.34 4.91
N ALA A 274 16.93 10.47 3.89
CA ALA A 274 15.49 10.25 3.97
C ALA A 274 15.17 8.79 4.34
N GLU A 275 15.83 7.82 3.74
CA GLU A 275 15.67 6.39 4.05
C GLU A 275 16.05 6.07 5.51
N ARG A 276 17.11 6.70 6.04
CA ARG A 276 17.47 6.59 7.47
C ARG A 276 16.41 7.21 8.38
N THR A 277 15.80 8.31 7.97
CA THR A 277 14.69 8.94 8.71
C THR A 277 13.49 8.00 8.76
N ILE A 278 13.12 7.38 7.64
CA ILE A 278 12.08 6.35 7.58
C ILE A 278 12.41 5.20 8.54
N ALA A 279 13.68 4.72 8.55
CA ALA A 279 14.11 3.66 9.46
C ALA A 279 13.83 4.01 10.93
N CYS A 280 14.19 5.23 11.34
CA CYS A 280 13.96 5.69 12.71
C CYS A 280 12.45 5.79 13.04
N GLN A 281 11.63 6.20 12.08
CA GLN A 281 10.18 6.33 12.26
C GLN A 281 9.46 4.98 12.37
N ILE A 282 9.85 3.98 11.57
CA ILE A 282 9.22 2.66 11.59
C ILE A 282 9.76 1.74 12.70
N LEU A 283 10.96 1.99 13.24
CA LEU A 283 11.62 1.14 14.22
C LEU A 283 10.78 0.81 15.47
N PRO A 284 9.97 1.73 16.05
CA PRO A 284 9.08 1.41 17.16
C PRO A 284 8.07 0.29 16.85
N GLY A 285 7.73 0.10 15.56
CA GLY A 285 6.83 -0.95 15.10
C GLY A 285 7.28 -2.38 15.40
N ILE A 286 8.57 -2.61 15.69
CA ILE A 286 9.09 -3.93 16.13
C ILE A 286 8.41 -4.38 17.43
N SER A 287 8.03 -3.44 18.29
CA SER A 287 7.41 -3.71 19.59
C SER A 287 5.90 -3.45 19.57
N ASP A 288 5.29 -3.29 18.40
CA ASP A 288 3.83 -3.08 18.28
C ASP A 288 3.06 -4.29 18.81
N ALA A 289 1.91 -4.03 19.42
CA ALA A 289 1.02 -5.08 19.92
C ALA A 289 0.54 -6.01 18.80
N SER A 290 0.32 -5.47 17.58
CA SER A 290 -0.13 -6.23 16.42
C SER A 290 1.02 -7.00 15.75
N PRO A 291 0.89 -8.33 15.56
CA PRO A 291 1.86 -9.11 14.82
C PRO A 291 1.99 -8.65 13.36
N LEU A 292 0.89 -8.16 12.75
CA LEU A 292 0.92 -7.65 11.38
C LEU A 292 1.87 -6.45 11.25
N VAL A 293 1.79 -5.47 12.17
CA VAL A 293 2.70 -4.32 12.19
C VAL A 293 4.15 -4.75 12.39
N ARG A 294 4.39 -5.70 13.31
CA ARG A 294 5.74 -6.22 13.55
C ARG A 294 6.34 -6.89 12.31
N VAL A 295 5.55 -7.68 11.59
CA VAL A 295 5.99 -8.35 10.34
C VAL A 295 6.34 -7.32 9.28
N GLU A 296 5.45 -6.36 9.01
CA GLU A 296 5.71 -5.30 8.03
C GLU A 296 6.95 -4.47 8.40
N THR A 297 7.12 -4.17 9.68
CA THR A 297 8.32 -3.46 10.17
C THR A 297 9.59 -4.28 9.93
N ALA A 298 9.56 -5.58 10.18
CA ALA A 298 10.70 -6.45 9.92
C ALA A 298 11.05 -6.52 8.43
N VAL A 299 10.05 -6.60 7.55
CA VAL A 299 10.24 -6.58 6.09
C VAL A 299 10.85 -5.26 5.63
N ALA A 300 10.32 -4.11 6.09
CA ALA A 300 10.84 -2.80 5.74
C ALA A 300 12.29 -2.59 6.23
N LEU A 301 12.61 -3.03 7.45
CA LEU A 301 13.97 -3.00 7.98
C LEU A 301 14.90 -3.96 7.24
N GLY A 302 14.40 -5.10 6.75
CA GLY A 302 15.14 -6.01 5.88
C GLY A 302 15.57 -5.33 4.58
N ARG A 303 14.66 -4.60 3.92
CA ARG A 303 14.99 -3.78 2.72
C ARG A 303 16.09 -2.76 3.03
N LEU A 304 15.98 -2.05 4.16
CA LEU A 304 17.01 -1.11 4.62
C LEU A 304 18.36 -1.80 4.87
N ALA A 305 18.36 -2.98 5.46
CA ALA A 305 19.59 -3.74 5.71
C ALA A 305 20.29 -4.15 4.42
N CYS A 306 19.54 -4.49 3.37
CA CYS A 306 20.09 -4.77 2.04
C CYS A 306 20.76 -3.55 1.42
N VAL A 307 20.14 -2.37 1.53
CA VAL A 307 20.67 -1.12 0.95
C VAL A 307 21.80 -0.52 1.78
N HIS A 308 21.64 -0.50 3.10
CA HIS A 308 22.56 0.11 4.04
C HIS A 308 23.34 -0.93 4.87
N SER A 309 23.83 -1.99 4.24
CA SER A 309 24.48 -3.14 4.92
C SER A 309 25.61 -2.74 5.87
N MET A 310 26.45 -1.75 5.48
CA MET A 310 27.53 -1.24 6.31
C MET A 310 27.04 -0.60 7.62
N LEU A 311 25.89 0.10 7.59
CA LEU A 311 25.28 0.68 8.78
C LEU A 311 24.83 -0.42 9.75
N PHE A 312 24.16 -1.45 9.24
CA PHE A 312 23.69 -2.57 10.07
C PHE A 312 24.85 -3.41 10.61
N GLN A 313 25.91 -3.65 9.83
CA GLN A 313 27.12 -4.34 10.28
C GLN A 313 27.82 -3.55 11.39
N SER A 314 27.93 -2.23 11.25
CA SER A 314 28.52 -1.34 12.25
C SER A 314 27.70 -1.35 13.55
N ALA A 315 26.38 -1.26 13.46
CA ALA A 315 25.48 -1.33 14.60
C ALA A 315 25.57 -2.70 15.30
N ALA A 316 25.60 -3.80 14.56
CA ALA A 316 25.72 -5.14 15.10
C ALA A 316 27.11 -5.37 15.77
N ALA A 317 28.17 -4.84 15.19
CA ALA A 317 29.51 -4.89 15.78
C ALA A 317 29.58 -4.08 17.07
N TRP A 318 29.01 -2.88 17.10
CA TRP A 318 28.88 -2.06 18.30
C TRP A 318 28.11 -2.80 19.42
N TRP A 319 26.95 -3.35 19.08
CA TRP A 319 26.09 -4.06 20.03
C TRP A 319 26.77 -5.32 20.61
N ARG A 320 27.51 -6.09 19.78
CA ARG A 320 28.29 -7.23 20.24
C ARG A 320 29.38 -6.81 21.24
N ARG A 321 30.09 -5.71 20.96
CA ARG A 321 31.10 -5.16 21.90
C ARG A 321 30.48 -4.69 23.21
N ALA A 322 29.33 -4.02 23.15
CA ALA A 322 28.61 -3.56 24.33
C ALA A 322 28.15 -4.72 25.24
N ARG A 323 27.83 -5.88 24.67
CA ARG A 323 27.47 -7.09 25.46
C ARG A 323 28.65 -7.89 25.98
N SER A 324 29.78 -7.88 25.28
CA SER A 324 30.98 -8.62 25.69
C SER A 324 31.90 -7.88 26.65
N GLY A 325 31.79 -6.54 26.70
CA GLY A 325 32.54 -5.70 27.66
C GLY A 325 31.58 -5.19 28.72
N GLY A 326 31.75 -5.65 29.98
CA GLY A 326 30.95 -5.18 31.11
C GLY A 326 31.23 -3.71 31.51
N GLY A 327 31.13 -2.79 30.57
CA GLY A 327 31.26 -1.35 30.75
C GLY A 327 30.47 -0.62 29.65
N SER A 328 29.52 0.21 30.06
CA SER A 328 28.70 1.03 29.15
C SER A 328 29.58 1.95 28.31
N PRO A 329 29.68 1.80 26.98
CA PRO A 329 30.39 2.78 26.16
C PRO A 329 29.52 4.02 25.98
N ARG A 330 30.01 5.15 26.48
CA ARG A 330 29.45 6.46 26.08
C ARG A 330 29.67 6.65 24.58
N PRO A 331 28.70 7.16 23.83
CA PRO A 331 28.89 7.55 22.43
C PRO A 331 29.95 8.68 22.40
N SER A 332 31.06 8.42 21.71
CA SER A 332 32.02 9.47 21.39
C SER A 332 31.36 10.46 20.43
N SER A 333 31.07 11.63 20.93
CA SER A 333 30.72 12.81 20.10
C SER A 333 31.98 13.17 19.30
N GLY A 334 32.03 12.73 18.03
CA GLY A 334 33.02 13.16 17.06
C GLY A 334 32.73 14.59 16.62
N ALA A 335 33.61 15.46 17.02
CA ALA A 335 34.02 16.75 16.49
C ALA A 335 33.16 17.40 15.39
N ALA A 336 32.48 18.46 15.75
CA ALA A 336 32.40 19.68 14.96
C ALA A 336 32.53 20.84 15.95
N GLY A 337 33.70 21.44 15.95
CA GLY A 337 33.97 22.63 16.73
C GLY A 337 33.32 23.86 16.10
N SER A 338 32.74 24.68 16.92
CA SER A 338 32.83 26.13 16.83
C SER A 338 32.47 26.73 18.20
N SER A 339 33.48 27.33 18.75
CA SER A 339 33.45 28.19 19.92
C SER A 339 32.39 29.28 19.82
N PHE A 340 31.60 29.42 20.87
CA PHE A 340 31.09 30.71 21.32
C PHE A 340 31.11 30.70 22.84
N GLU A 341 32.06 31.46 23.37
CA GLU A 341 32.09 31.94 24.76
C GLU A 341 30.95 32.96 24.97
N HIS A 342 30.17 32.79 26.00
CA HIS A 342 29.59 33.91 26.73
C HIS A 342 29.42 33.53 28.19
N GLU A 343 30.17 34.29 29.03
CA GLU A 343 30.06 34.37 30.47
C GLU A 343 28.68 34.90 30.89
N GLY A 344 28.18 34.38 31.99
CA GLY A 344 26.96 34.92 32.62
C GLY A 344 26.66 34.19 33.93
N ASP A 345 27.30 34.71 34.99
CA ASP A 345 27.14 34.42 36.42
C ASP A 345 25.66 34.56 36.90
N GLY A 346 25.21 33.73 37.83
CA GLY A 346 23.92 33.93 38.49
C GLY A 346 23.48 32.78 39.40
N ARG A 347 23.91 32.88 40.65
CA ARG A 347 23.56 32.04 41.81
C ARG A 347 22.07 32.04 42.20
N LEU A 348 21.71 30.96 42.97
CA LEU A 348 20.68 30.84 44.03
C LEU A 348 19.23 30.59 43.48
N ALA A 349 18.40 29.72 44.04
CA ALA A 349 18.21 29.20 45.38
C ALA A 349 17.35 27.92 45.37
N ALA A 350 17.44 27.16 46.43
CA ALA A 350 16.59 26.05 46.83
C ALA A 350 15.19 26.47 47.19
N GLY A 351 14.20 25.59 47.03
CA GLY A 351 12.91 25.74 47.63
C GLY A 351 11.87 24.73 47.18
N ASP A 352 11.66 23.78 48.01
CA ASP A 352 10.42 23.16 48.47
C ASP A 352 9.56 22.26 47.56
N ARG A 353 9.51 21.02 48.01
CA ARG A 353 8.35 20.11 47.89
C ARG A 353 7.23 20.59 48.83
N PRO A 354 5.96 20.29 48.51
CA PRO A 354 5.15 19.63 49.48
C PRO A 354 4.47 18.32 48.99
N SER A 355 4.27 17.54 49.99
CA SER A 355 3.72 16.21 50.13
C SER A 355 2.22 16.10 49.94
N LEU A 356 1.80 14.91 49.46
CA LEU A 356 0.69 14.07 49.93
C LEU A 356 -0.63 14.73 50.40
N GLY A 357 -1.74 14.28 49.78
CA GLY A 357 -3.08 14.36 50.33
C GLY A 357 -3.94 13.26 49.75
N GLU A 358 -4.26 12.26 50.59
CA GLU A 358 -5.21 11.16 50.38
C GLU A 358 -6.67 11.61 50.39
N SER A 359 -7.48 10.70 49.86
CA SER A 359 -8.83 10.28 50.28
C SER A 359 -10.07 10.84 49.58
N GLY A 360 -10.96 9.84 49.28
CA GLY A 360 -12.40 9.98 49.07
C GLY A 360 -12.93 9.20 47.87
N VAL A 361 -13.21 7.97 47.86
CA VAL A 361 -14.29 7.02 48.24
C VAL A 361 -15.71 7.50 47.86
N ILE A 362 -16.42 6.55 47.19
CA ILE A 362 -17.87 6.26 47.11
C ILE A 362 -18.67 6.79 45.89
N GLY A 363 -19.37 5.79 45.30
CA GLY A 363 -20.66 5.87 44.60
C GLY A 363 -20.61 5.35 43.17
N GLY A 364 -20.96 4.16 42.76
CA GLY A 364 -22.10 3.29 43.03
C GLY A 364 -23.28 3.72 42.13
N GLY A 365 -23.46 3.06 40.94
CA GLY A 365 -24.58 3.35 40.05
C GLY A 365 -24.70 2.31 38.94
N SER A 366 -25.32 1.20 39.26
CA SER A 366 -25.84 0.19 38.32
C SER A 366 -27.13 0.70 37.69
N PHE A 367 -27.30 0.46 36.36
CA PHE A 367 -28.58 0.32 35.65
C PHE A 367 -28.25 -0.33 34.30
N ASP A 368 -28.59 -1.53 34.09
CA ASP A 368 -29.76 -2.30 33.75
C ASP A 368 -30.26 -2.11 32.32
N SER A 369 -30.28 -3.23 31.67
CA SER A 369 -30.85 -3.76 30.44
C SER A 369 -32.03 -3.01 29.78
N GLY A 370 -32.06 -3.07 28.45
CA GLY A 370 -33.32 -3.03 27.77
C GLY A 370 -33.31 -2.74 26.27
N ARG A 371 -33.46 -3.82 25.48
CA ARG A 371 -33.95 -3.95 24.10
C ARG A 371 -32.97 -3.67 22.95
#